data_c8e5d5de01320ec44a8b76156f6ebbc5
#
_entry.id   c8e5d5de01320ec44a8b76156f6ebbc5
#
_cell.length_a   1.000
_cell.length_b   1.000
_cell.length_c   1.000
_cell.angle_alpha   90.00
_cell.angle_beta   90.00
_cell.angle_gamma   90.00
#
_symmetry.space_group_name_H-M   'P 1'
#
loop_
_entity.id
_entity.type
_entity.pdbx_description
1 polymer ?
#
loop_
_entity_poly.entity_id
_entity_poly.type
_entity_poly.pdbx_seq_one_letter_code
_entity_poly.pdbx_strand_id
1 'polypeptide(L)'
;IRPSITWDYFSNGDQASSQLKKWINEIKDLSKNYIKNTKVAIDVINGPAVTALNKAGIEVVDAKLILEQARVIKSTEELKCMKAALEVAEIGVAKMREELKAGMTEDELWSILHKTNIEHGGEWIECRILSSGERTNPWMQESSNKIMQTGEMVAFDTDMVGPYGYCADISRAYVVGHKFNDE
;
A
#
# COMPACT_ATOMS: atom_id res chain seq x y z
N ILE A 1 25.04 12.77 -3.58
CA ILE A 1 24.02 12.40 -2.58
C ILE A 1 23.89 13.58 -1.63
N ARG A 2 22.66 14.00 -1.34
CA ARG A 2 22.33 15.03 -0.36
C ARG A 2 21.42 14.43 0.71
N PRO A 3 21.53 14.85 1.98
CA PRO A 3 20.61 14.39 3.01
C PRO A 3 19.19 14.91 2.73
N SER A 4 18.19 14.11 3.01
CA SER A 4 16.79 14.52 2.91
C SER A 4 16.44 15.54 4.00
N ILE A 5 15.74 16.59 3.64
CA ILE A 5 15.22 17.60 4.58
C ILE A 5 13.71 17.34 4.73
N THR A 6 13.27 17.02 5.95
CA THR A 6 11.85 16.97 6.31
C THR A 6 11.40 18.32 6.84
N TRP A 7 10.11 18.63 6.69
CA TRP A 7 9.53 19.91 7.19
C TRP A 7 8.14 19.74 7.81
N ASP A 8 7.76 18.50 8.13
CA ASP A 8 6.55 18.25 8.89
C ASP A 8 6.71 18.62 10.36
N TYR A 9 5.58 18.92 11.02
CA TYR A 9 5.60 19.32 12.43
C TYR A 9 6.01 18.17 13.35
N PHE A 10 5.64 16.93 13.01
CA PHE A 10 5.96 15.77 13.82
C PHE A 10 7.48 15.57 13.95
N SER A 11 8.21 15.71 12.84
CA SER A 11 9.68 15.54 12.83
C SER A 11 10.45 16.75 13.33
N ASN A 12 9.88 17.97 13.25
CA ASN A 12 10.63 19.23 13.40
C ASN A 12 10.05 20.19 14.45
N GLY A 13 8.84 19.93 14.98
CA GLY A 13 8.19 20.85 15.91
C GLY A 13 8.13 22.27 15.36
N ASP A 14 8.44 23.24 16.21
CA ASP A 14 8.42 24.66 15.85
C ASP A 14 9.46 25.06 14.76
N GLN A 15 10.40 24.16 14.44
CA GLN A 15 11.37 24.35 13.37
C GLN A 15 10.82 24.02 11.98
N ALA A 16 9.61 23.45 11.85
CA ALA A 16 9.02 23.00 10.57
C ALA A 16 9.09 24.08 9.48
N SER A 17 8.72 25.33 9.80
CA SER A 17 8.77 26.45 8.85
C SER A 17 10.18 26.81 8.41
N SER A 18 11.17 26.70 9.27
CA SER A 18 12.58 26.97 8.93
C SER A 18 13.15 25.86 8.08
N GLN A 19 12.78 24.60 8.33
CA GLN A 19 13.19 23.46 7.53
C GLN A 19 12.55 23.50 6.13
N LEU A 20 11.29 23.90 6.01
CA LEU A 20 10.65 24.13 4.71
C LEU A 20 11.45 25.15 3.88
N LYS A 21 11.89 26.26 4.48
CA LYS A 21 12.75 27.25 3.77
C LYS A 21 14.06 26.64 3.30
N LYS A 22 14.73 25.83 4.11
CA LYS A 22 15.96 25.12 3.72
C LYS A 22 15.72 24.19 2.54
N TRP A 23 14.64 23.39 2.60
CA TRP A 23 14.25 22.49 1.52
C TRP A 23 13.97 23.27 0.21
N ILE A 24 13.22 24.37 0.26
CA ILE A 24 12.98 25.23 -0.91
C ILE A 24 14.29 25.73 -1.52
N ASN A 25 15.24 26.16 -0.69
CA ASN A 25 16.55 26.63 -1.17
C ASN A 25 17.35 25.51 -1.85
N GLU A 26 17.25 24.28 -1.32
CA GLU A 26 17.87 23.11 -1.93
C GLU A 26 17.25 22.78 -3.30
N ILE A 27 15.90 22.78 -3.41
CA ILE A 27 15.23 22.59 -4.69
C ILE A 27 15.61 23.70 -5.69
N LYS A 28 15.72 24.96 -5.26
CA LYS A 28 16.20 26.04 -6.11
C LYS A 28 17.62 25.81 -6.63
N ASP A 29 18.52 25.33 -5.77
CA ASP A 29 19.90 25.05 -6.16
C ASP A 29 19.98 23.88 -7.14
N LEU A 30 19.24 22.81 -6.87
CA LEU A 30 19.09 21.67 -7.81
C LEU A 30 18.52 22.10 -9.15
N SER A 31 17.47 22.92 -9.14
CA SER A 31 16.83 23.41 -10.36
C SER A 31 17.79 24.22 -11.23
N LYS A 32 18.61 25.08 -10.64
CA LYS A 32 19.64 25.84 -11.39
C LYS A 32 20.64 24.96 -12.12
N ASN A 33 20.99 23.83 -11.51
CA ASN A 33 22.05 22.96 -12.02
C ASN A 33 21.54 21.93 -13.05
N TYR A 34 20.25 21.52 -12.96
CA TYR A 34 19.73 20.37 -13.70
C TYR A 34 18.49 20.67 -14.56
N ILE A 35 17.81 21.78 -14.35
CA ILE A 35 16.55 22.12 -15.01
C ILE A 35 16.70 23.40 -15.82
N LYS A 36 16.31 23.33 -17.09
CA LYS A 36 16.36 24.49 -18.01
C LYS A 36 15.17 25.45 -17.89
N ASN A 37 14.14 25.06 -17.16
CA ASN A 37 12.93 25.83 -16.93
C ASN A 37 12.58 25.90 -15.44
N THR A 38 11.55 26.65 -15.08
CA THR A 38 11.11 26.81 -13.69
C THR A 38 10.00 25.86 -13.29
N LYS A 39 9.72 24.80 -14.09
CA LYS A 39 8.68 23.82 -13.80
C LYS A 39 9.27 22.57 -13.16
N VAL A 40 8.63 22.11 -12.08
CA VAL A 40 8.96 20.84 -11.40
C VAL A 40 7.71 19.99 -11.30
N ALA A 41 7.75 18.79 -11.84
CA ALA A 41 6.68 17.82 -11.71
C ALA A 41 6.83 17.05 -10.40
N ILE A 42 5.79 16.97 -9.59
CA ILE A 42 5.80 16.33 -8.26
C ILE A 42 4.57 15.43 -8.15
N ASP A 43 4.77 14.20 -7.70
CA ASP A 43 3.70 13.21 -7.55
C ASP A 43 2.86 13.50 -6.29
N VAL A 44 3.52 13.57 -5.12
CA VAL A 44 2.85 13.83 -3.84
C VAL A 44 3.58 14.92 -3.07
N ILE A 45 2.85 15.99 -2.72
CA ILE A 45 3.38 17.10 -1.92
C ILE A 45 2.23 17.81 -1.18
N ASN A 46 2.50 18.34 0.00
CA ASN A 46 1.50 19.10 0.77
C ASN A 46 1.33 20.55 0.26
N GLY A 47 0.16 21.15 0.53
CA GLY A 47 -0.19 22.50 0.10
C GLY A 47 0.78 23.60 0.53
N PRO A 48 1.29 23.63 1.79
CA PRO A 48 2.30 24.61 2.22
C PRO A 48 3.57 24.59 1.38
N ALA A 49 4.06 23.39 0.99
CA ALA A 49 5.26 23.27 0.16
C ALA A 49 5.00 23.73 -1.27
N VAL A 50 3.84 23.39 -1.88
CA VAL A 50 3.44 23.93 -3.20
C VAL A 50 3.42 25.45 -3.18
N THR A 51 2.79 26.03 -2.16
CA THR A 51 2.71 27.51 -2.01
C THR A 51 4.11 28.13 -1.89
N ALA A 52 4.99 27.51 -1.12
CA ALA A 52 6.35 27.99 -0.92
C ALA A 52 7.22 27.88 -2.19
N LEU A 53 7.10 26.78 -2.96
CA LEU A 53 7.75 26.62 -4.27
C LEU A 53 7.30 27.69 -5.26
N ASN A 54 5.99 27.90 -5.39
CA ASN A 54 5.43 28.90 -6.29
C ASN A 54 5.90 30.32 -5.92
N LYS A 55 5.90 30.68 -4.62
CA LYS A 55 6.46 31.95 -4.13
C LYS A 55 7.96 32.08 -4.41
N ALA A 56 8.67 30.97 -4.51
CA ALA A 56 10.09 30.93 -4.84
C ALA A 56 10.38 31.00 -6.36
N GLY A 57 9.34 31.09 -7.20
CA GLY A 57 9.42 31.15 -8.67
C GLY A 57 9.53 29.77 -9.34
N ILE A 58 9.17 28.69 -8.63
CA ILE A 58 9.13 27.33 -9.16
C ILE A 58 7.67 26.93 -9.36
N GLU A 59 7.26 26.72 -10.60
CA GLU A 59 5.92 26.22 -10.94
C GLU A 59 5.83 24.71 -10.63
N VAL A 60 4.90 24.32 -9.76
CA VAL A 60 4.63 22.91 -9.48
C VAL A 60 3.55 22.40 -10.42
N VAL A 61 3.82 21.30 -11.11
CA VAL A 61 2.87 20.59 -11.97
C VAL A 61 2.71 19.15 -11.47
N ASP A 62 1.57 18.55 -11.77
CA ASP A 62 1.28 17.17 -11.40
C ASP A 62 2.16 16.19 -12.21
N ALA A 63 2.86 15.29 -11.51
CA ALA A 63 3.65 14.22 -12.12
C ALA A 63 2.91 12.89 -12.19
N LYS A 64 1.76 12.74 -11.53
CA LYS A 64 1.09 11.45 -11.31
C LYS A 64 0.83 10.71 -12.62
N LEU A 65 0.18 11.36 -13.58
CA LEU A 65 -0.13 10.73 -14.87
C LEU A 65 1.12 10.23 -15.60
N ILE A 66 2.19 11.04 -15.62
CA ILE A 66 3.45 10.67 -16.30
C ILE A 66 4.10 9.48 -15.63
N LEU A 67 4.14 9.46 -14.30
CA LEU A 67 4.73 8.38 -13.51
C LEU A 67 3.88 7.09 -13.61
N GLU A 68 2.56 7.21 -13.63
CA GLU A 68 1.67 6.06 -13.83
C GLU A 68 1.87 5.45 -15.22
N GLN A 69 1.92 6.27 -16.27
CA GLN A 69 2.21 5.80 -17.63
C GLN A 69 3.59 5.14 -17.75
N ALA A 70 4.60 5.68 -17.08
CA ALA A 70 5.94 5.09 -17.08
C ALA A 70 5.97 3.69 -16.41
N ARG A 71 5.06 3.42 -15.46
CA ARG A 71 4.95 2.15 -14.74
C ARG A 71 4.00 1.12 -15.38
N VAL A 72 3.27 1.49 -16.42
CA VAL A 72 2.28 0.58 -17.07
C VAL A 72 2.95 -0.66 -17.64
N ILE A 73 4.05 -0.48 -18.37
CA ILE A 73 4.77 -1.58 -18.99
C ILE A 73 5.93 -1.99 -18.08
N LYS A 74 5.85 -3.23 -17.57
CA LYS A 74 6.84 -3.78 -16.66
C LYS A 74 7.99 -4.41 -17.41
N SER A 75 9.20 -4.21 -16.91
CA SER A 75 10.40 -4.92 -17.36
C SER A 75 10.37 -6.40 -16.95
N THR A 76 11.26 -7.21 -17.52
CA THR A 76 11.41 -8.62 -17.14
C THR A 76 11.72 -8.81 -15.66
N GLU A 77 12.52 -7.91 -15.07
CA GLU A 77 12.89 -7.98 -13.65
C GLU A 77 11.72 -7.59 -12.74
N GLU A 78 10.95 -6.58 -13.11
CA GLU A 78 9.72 -6.22 -12.40
C GLU A 78 8.69 -7.35 -12.41
N LEU A 79 8.54 -8.05 -13.55
CA LEU A 79 7.66 -9.21 -13.63
C LEU A 79 8.08 -10.35 -12.69
N LYS A 80 9.38 -10.54 -12.44
CA LYS A 80 9.85 -11.51 -11.43
C LYS A 80 9.47 -11.08 -10.02
N CYS A 81 9.61 -9.80 -9.70
CA CYS A 81 9.20 -9.26 -8.40
C CYS A 81 7.68 -9.38 -8.19
N MET A 82 6.88 -9.07 -9.22
CA MET A 82 5.43 -9.25 -9.17
C MET A 82 5.02 -10.71 -8.95
N LYS A 83 5.69 -11.66 -9.63
CA LYS A 83 5.46 -13.09 -9.41
C LYS A 83 5.80 -13.51 -7.99
N ALA A 84 6.92 -13.06 -7.43
CA ALA A 84 7.29 -13.36 -6.05
C ALA A 84 6.25 -12.83 -5.05
N ALA A 85 5.73 -11.61 -5.25
CA ALA A 85 4.65 -11.06 -4.42
C ALA A 85 3.37 -11.90 -4.54
N LEU A 86 3.00 -12.30 -5.76
CA LEU A 86 1.83 -13.14 -6.01
C LEU A 86 1.95 -14.53 -5.36
N GLU A 87 3.12 -15.17 -5.45
CA GLU A 87 3.39 -16.46 -4.80
C GLU A 87 3.20 -16.37 -3.28
N VAL A 88 3.67 -15.30 -2.64
CA VAL A 88 3.47 -15.10 -1.20
C VAL A 88 2.00 -14.87 -0.86
N ALA A 89 1.26 -14.12 -1.69
CA ALA A 89 -0.18 -13.94 -1.50
C ALA A 89 -0.92 -15.28 -1.61
N GLU A 90 -0.60 -16.12 -2.60
CA GLU A 90 -1.20 -17.46 -2.77
C GLU A 90 -0.89 -18.38 -1.57
N ILE A 91 0.34 -18.36 -1.03
CA ILE A 91 0.70 -19.10 0.19
C ILE A 91 -0.14 -18.62 1.38
N GLY A 92 -0.31 -17.30 1.53
CA GLY A 92 -1.12 -16.72 2.60
C GLY A 92 -2.59 -17.12 2.49
N VAL A 93 -3.15 -17.03 1.30
CA VAL A 93 -4.54 -17.43 1.01
C VAL A 93 -4.75 -18.93 1.24
N ALA A 94 -3.79 -19.77 0.84
CA ALA A 94 -3.85 -21.21 1.12
C ALA A 94 -3.85 -21.49 2.63
N LYS A 95 -2.98 -20.85 3.41
CA LYS A 95 -2.97 -20.98 4.87
C LYS A 95 -4.27 -20.49 5.52
N MET A 96 -4.81 -19.36 5.05
CA MET A 96 -6.12 -18.88 5.51
C MET A 96 -7.21 -19.94 5.28
N ARG A 97 -7.23 -20.57 4.10
CA ARG A 97 -8.19 -21.65 3.79
C ARG A 97 -8.00 -22.87 4.69
N GLU A 98 -6.76 -23.29 4.94
CA GLU A 98 -6.44 -24.47 5.78
C GLU A 98 -6.85 -24.25 7.24
N GLU A 99 -6.63 -23.05 7.77
CA GLU A 99 -6.86 -22.73 9.19
C GLU A 99 -8.30 -22.25 9.46
N LEU A 100 -9.06 -21.91 8.40
CA LEU A 100 -10.43 -21.41 8.52
C LEU A 100 -11.35 -22.43 9.22
N LYS A 101 -11.91 -22.01 10.36
CA LYS A 101 -12.84 -22.83 11.16
C LYS A 101 -13.86 -21.94 11.88
N ALA A 102 -15.00 -22.51 12.21
CA ALA A 102 -15.98 -21.86 13.08
C ALA A 102 -15.38 -21.57 14.47
N GLY A 103 -15.78 -20.46 15.05
CA GLY A 103 -15.28 -19.99 16.34
C GLY A 103 -14.08 -19.05 16.26
N MET A 104 -13.41 -18.93 15.09
CA MET A 104 -12.42 -17.88 14.84
C MET A 104 -13.09 -16.53 14.64
N THR A 105 -12.40 -15.47 15.00
CA THR A 105 -12.80 -14.12 14.58
C THR A 105 -12.29 -13.82 13.17
N GLU A 106 -12.89 -12.83 12.52
CA GLU A 106 -12.43 -12.32 11.23
C GLU A 106 -10.99 -11.80 11.33
N ASP A 107 -10.65 -11.10 12.44
CA ASP A 107 -9.29 -10.59 12.70
C ASP A 107 -8.25 -11.70 12.87
N GLU A 108 -8.62 -12.82 13.54
CA GLU A 108 -7.74 -14.00 13.67
C GLU A 108 -7.44 -14.59 12.28
N LEU A 109 -8.44 -14.75 11.42
CA LEU A 109 -8.24 -15.24 10.07
C LEU A 109 -7.37 -14.28 9.23
N TRP A 110 -7.63 -12.98 9.32
CA TRP A 110 -6.85 -11.96 8.61
C TRP A 110 -5.39 -11.92 9.06
N SER A 111 -5.13 -12.15 10.35
CA SER A 111 -3.78 -12.17 10.90
C SER A 111 -2.85 -13.22 10.25
N ILE A 112 -3.42 -14.31 9.73
CA ILE A 112 -2.67 -15.37 9.03
C ILE A 112 -2.02 -14.84 7.77
N LEU A 113 -2.72 -13.99 6.99
CA LEU A 113 -2.17 -13.36 5.80
C LEU A 113 -1.01 -12.43 6.15
N HIS A 114 -1.18 -11.56 7.16
CA HIS A 114 -0.11 -10.65 7.63
C HIS A 114 1.14 -11.41 8.08
N LYS A 115 0.96 -12.43 8.91
CA LYS A 115 2.04 -13.28 9.38
C LYS A 115 2.78 -13.92 8.20
N THR A 116 2.03 -14.50 7.26
CA THR A 116 2.63 -15.15 6.09
C THR A 116 3.40 -14.17 5.23
N ASN A 117 2.84 -12.97 4.98
CA ASN A 117 3.51 -11.93 4.21
C ASN A 117 4.87 -11.57 4.82
N ILE A 118 4.91 -11.28 6.13
CA ILE A 118 6.14 -10.93 6.84
C ILE A 118 7.13 -12.09 6.86
N GLU A 119 6.70 -13.34 7.12
CA GLU A 119 7.55 -14.53 7.12
C GLU A 119 8.27 -14.77 5.78
N HIS A 120 7.66 -14.31 4.67
CA HIS A 120 8.20 -14.48 3.32
C HIS A 120 8.84 -13.20 2.74
N GLY A 121 9.16 -12.23 3.60
CA GLY A 121 9.88 -11.02 3.22
C GLY A 121 9.03 -9.93 2.57
N GLY A 122 7.71 -10.02 2.72
CA GLY A 122 6.81 -8.94 2.35
C GLY A 122 6.81 -7.80 3.36
N GLU A 123 6.14 -6.69 3.03
CA GLU A 123 6.20 -5.47 3.81
C GLU A 123 4.94 -5.27 4.66
N TRP A 124 3.80 -4.96 4.04
CA TRP A 124 2.55 -4.64 4.74
C TRP A 124 1.33 -4.94 3.87
N ILE A 125 0.15 -4.78 4.43
CA ILE A 125 -1.13 -4.94 3.72
C ILE A 125 -1.91 -3.64 3.90
N GLU A 126 -2.40 -3.08 2.78
CA GLU A 126 -2.95 -1.71 2.77
C GLU A 126 -4.22 -1.58 3.59
N CYS A 127 -5.12 -2.54 3.51
CA CYS A 127 -6.38 -2.56 4.24
C CYS A 127 -6.67 -3.96 4.79
N ARG A 128 -7.77 -4.11 5.53
CA ARG A 128 -8.17 -5.38 6.14
C ARG A 128 -9.49 -5.88 5.56
N ILE A 129 -9.61 -5.86 4.22
CA ILE A 129 -10.85 -6.25 3.56
C ILE A 129 -11.09 -7.75 3.75
N LEU A 130 -11.85 -8.06 4.78
CA LEU A 130 -12.38 -9.39 5.08
C LEU A 130 -13.66 -9.25 5.88
N SER A 131 -14.69 -9.98 5.48
CA SER A 131 -15.95 -10.02 6.20
C SER A 131 -16.63 -11.38 6.09
N SER A 132 -17.52 -11.71 7.02
CA SER A 132 -18.23 -12.99 7.06
C SER A 132 -19.72 -12.84 7.28
N GLY A 133 -20.47 -13.85 6.79
CA GLY A 133 -21.91 -13.92 6.93
C GLY A 133 -22.62 -12.69 6.36
N GLU A 134 -23.51 -12.08 7.13
CA GLU A 134 -24.26 -10.89 6.72
C GLU A 134 -23.38 -9.67 6.41
N ARG A 135 -22.17 -9.60 6.98
CA ARG A 135 -21.23 -8.51 6.72
C ARG A 135 -20.56 -8.57 5.34
N THR A 136 -20.75 -9.64 4.57
CA THR A 136 -20.28 -9.69 3.17
C THR A 136 -21.12 -8.82 2.23
N ASN A 137 -22.24 -8.29 2.70
CA ASN A 137 -23.08 -7.36 1.97
C ASN A 137 -23.52 -6.17 2.85
N PRO A 138 -23.11 -4.92 2.56
CA PRO A 138 -22.32 -4.51 1.39
C PRO A 138 -20.88 -4.97 1.48
N TRP A 139 -20.26 -5.20 0.31
CA TRP A 139 -18.85 -5.54 0.17
C TRP A 139 -17.93 -4.40 0.66
N MET A 140 -16.63 -4.66 0.82
CA MET A 140 -15.60 -3.72 1.29
C MET A 140 -15.66 -3.42 2.79
N GLN A 141 -16.05 -4.41 3.58
CA GLN A 141 -15.96 -4.34 5.04
C GLN A 141 -14.59 -4.81 5.53
N GLU A 142 -14.00 -4.06 6.47
CA GLU A 142 -12.78 -4.51 7.14
C GLU A 142 -13.07 -5.61 8.16
N SER A 143 -12.06 -6.44 8.43
CA SER A 143 -12.13 -7.50 9.44
C SER A 143 -12.41 -6.93 10.84
N SER A 144 -13.08 -7.72 11.65
CA SER A 144 -13.53 -7.34 12.99
C SER A 144 -13.41 -8.53 13.97
N ASN A 145 -13.80 -8.27 15.21
CA ASN A 145 -13.91 -9.30 16.24
C ASN A 145 -15.16 -10.20 16.10
N LYS A 146 -15.91 -10.12 14.99
CA LYS A 146 -17.03 -11.03 14.72
C LYS A 146 -16.54 -12.46 14.68
N ILE A 147 -17.18 -13.33 15.45
CA ILE A 147 -16.92 -14.77 15.46
C ILE A 147 -17.67 -15.43 14.29
N MET A 148 -16.92 -16.10 13.42
CA MET A 148 -17.46 -16.80 12.26
C MET A 148 -18.17 -18.10 12.65
N GLN A 149 -19.31 -18.36 12.02
CA GLN A 149 -20.14 -19.54 12.27
C GLN A 149 -20.05 -20.52 11.11
N THR A 150 -20.27 -21.81 11.40
CA THR A 150 -20.36 -22.84 10.36
C THR A 150 -21.45 -22.51 9.34
N GLY A 151 -21.13 -22.60 8.06
CA GLY A 151 -22.03 -22.30 6.95
C GLY A 151 -22.05 -20.85 6.50
N GLU A 152 -21.41 -19.93 7.24
CA GLU A 152 -21.25 -18.55 6.78
C GLU A 152 -20.25 -18.47 5.62
N MET A 153 -20.54 -17.62 4.67
CA MET A 153 -19.55 -17.22 3.67
C MET A 153 -18.54 -16.27 4.33
N VAL A 154 -17.27 -16.42 4.02
CA VAL A 154 -16.21 -15.44 4.27
C VAL A 154 -15.61 -15.00 2.94
N ALA A 155 -15.48 -13.69 2.75
CA ALA A 155 -14.91 -13.10 1.55
C ALA A 155 -13.84 -12.09 1.93
N PHE A 156 -12.77 -12.01 1.13
CA PHE A 156 -11.65 -11.11 1.38
C PHE A 156 -10.94 -10.70 0.09
N ASP A 157 -10.18 -9.61 0.20
CA ASP A 157 -9.31 -9.06 -0.81
C ASP A 157 -7.95 -8.75 -0.18
N THR A 158 -6.85 -9.08 -0.85
CA THR A 158 -5.56 -9.12 -0.14
C THR A 158 -4.81 -7.80 -0.09
N ASP A 159 -4.92 -6.93 -1.08
CA ASP A 159 -4.23 -5.62 -1.15
C ASP A 159 -2.81 -5.62 -0.56
N MET A 160 -2.04 -6.67 -0.87
CA MET A 160 -0.81 -7.00 -0.19
C MET A 160 0.40 -6.37 -0.87
N VAL A 161 1.24 -5.68 -0.10
CA VAL A 161 2.59 -5.30 -0.52
C VAL A 161 3.54 -6.41 -0.11
N GLY A 162 3.90 -7.22 -1.09
CA GLY A 162 4.73 -8.40 -0.91
C GLY A 162 6.23 -8.10 -0.99
N PRO A 163 7.05 -9.14 -1.22
CA PRO A 163 8.50 -8.99 -1.38
C PRO A 163 8.87 -7.98 -2.46
N TYR A 164 9.97 -7.26 -2.20
CA TYR A 164 10.51 -6.22 -3.09
C TYR A 164 9.61 -4.99 -3.28
N GLY A 165 8.58 -4.80 -2.44
CA GLY A 165 7.64 -3.69 -2.54
C GLY A 165 6.65 -3.78 -3.71
N TYR A 166 6.47 -4.97 -4.31
CA TYR A 166 5.49 -5.20 -5.37
C TYR A 166 4.17 -5.69 -4.80
N CYS A 167 3.08 -5.19 -5.37
CA CYS A 167 1.73 -5.51 -4.92
C CYS A 167 1.21 -6.80 -5.53
N ALA A 168 0.42 -7.54 -4.74
CA ALA A 168 -0.39 -8.65 -5.17
C ALA A 168 -1.78 -8.53 -4.54
N ASP A 169 -2.80 -8.66 -5.36
CA ASP A 169 -4.18 -8.50 -4.97
C ASP A 169 -5.01 -9.67 -5.47
N ILE A 170 -5.53 -10.47 -4.54
CA ILE A 170 -6.30 -11.70 -4.79
C ILE A 170 -7.55 -11.71 -3.94
N SER A 171 -8.71 -11.71 -4.57
CA SER A 171 -9.99 -11.94 -3.88
C SER A 171 -10.36 -13.40 -3.85
N ARG A 172 -10.89 -13.87 -2.73
CA ARG A 172 -11.46 -15.23 -2.57
C ARG A 172 -12.70 -15.20 -1.67
N ALA A 173 -13.53 -16.22 -1.85
CA ALA A 173 -14.64 -16.49 -0.95
C ALA A 173 -14.64 -17.96 -0.57
N TYR A 174 -14.88 -18.25 0.70
CA TYR A 174 -14.96 -19.60 1.24
C TYR A 174 -16.22 -19.75 2.09
N VAL A 175 -16.58 -20.99 2.41
CA VAL A 175 -17.64 -21.29 3.37
C VAL A 175 -17.02 -21.89 4.63
N VAL A 176 -17.30 -21.31 5.77
CA VAL A 176 -16.77 -21.73 7.07
C VAL A 176 -17.24 -23.14 7.40
N GLY A 177 -16.30 -24.03 7.71
CA GLY A 177 -16.59 -25.42 8.09
C GLY A 177 -16.89 -26.38 6.93
N HIS A 178 -16.90 -25.92 5.67
CA HIS A 178 -16.97 -26.80 4.52
C HIS A 178 -15.58 -27.08 3.96
N LYS A 179 -15.22 -28.35 3.88
CA LYS A 179 -14.12 -28.79 3.02
C LYS A 179 -14.73 -29.02 1.65
N PHE A 180 -14.37 -28.20 0.67
CA PHE A 180 -14.70 -28.52 -0.71
C PHE A 180 -13.94 -29.80 -1.08
N ASN A 181 -14.68 -30.82 -1.54
CA ASN A 181 -14.07 -31.92 -2.25
C ASN A 181 -13.56 -31.35 -3.59
N ASP A 182 -12.34 -31.72 -3.96
CA ASP A 182 -11.76 -31.39 -5.28
C ASP A 182 -12.50 -32.24 -6.35
N GLU A 183 -13.71 -31.80 -6.76
CA GLU A 183 -14.43 -32.28 -7.95
C GLU A 183 -14.72 -31.11 -8.89
#